data_23d80cf7876922c037356612c7b30940
#
_entry.id   23d80cf7876922c037356612c7b30940
#
_cell.length_a   1.000
_cell.length_b   1.000
_cell.length_c   1.000
_cell.angle_alpha   90.00
_cell.angle_beta   90.00
_cell.angle_gamma   90.00
#
_symmetry.space_group_name_H-M   'P 1'
#
loop_
_entity.id
_entity.type
_entity.pdbx_description
1 polymer ?
#
loop_
_entity_poly.entity_id
_entity_poly.type
_entity_poly.pdbx_seq_one_letter_code
_entity_poly.pdbx_strand_id
1 'polypeptide(L)'
;MYDMTKLKTRYFDIRLKNGKILNLEPPKLKVLRKIASLSEVKTSGELTENDIKNLTEAVSLSLSKNKQNYKITSENVEENYDIDEMVDFMENYFDWVNSIQNSKN
;
A
#
# COMPACT_ATOMS: atom_id res chain seq x y z
N MET A 1 6.39 18.17 -26.52
CA MET A 1 7.28 17.47 -25.61
C MET A 1 6.51 16.80 -24.49
N TYR A 2 6.80 15.53 -24.26
CA TYR A 2 6.19 14.79 -23.17
C TYR A 2 6.89 15.19 -21.85
N ASP A 3 6.13 15.72 -20.93
CA ASP A 3 6.69 16.21 -19.65
C ASP A 3 6.11 15.43 -18.49
N MET A 4 6.93 14.56 -17.88
CA MET A 4 6.50 13.71 -16.78
C MET A 4 6.16 14.49 -15.51
N THR A 5 6.65 15.73 -15.37
CA THR A 5 6.33 16.55 -14.20
C THR A 5 4.87 17.03 -14.20
N LYS A 6 4.22 16.95 -15.35
CA LYS A 6 2.83 17.41 -15.51
C LYS A 6 1.81 16.28 -15.48
N LEU A 7 2.23 15.07 -15.15
CA LEU A 7 1.31 13.95 -15.02
C LEU A 7 0.37 14.19 -13.84
N LYS A 8 -0.92 13.92 -14.07
CA LYS A 8 -1.91 13.99 -13.00
C LYS A 8 -1.64 12.90 -11.97
N THR A 9 -1.49 13.30 -10.72
CA THR A 9 -1.36 12.36 -9.63
C THR A 9 -2.75 11.93 -9.18
N ARG A 10 -2.95 10.63 -9.03
CA ARG A 10 -4.17 10.09 -8.47
C ARG A 10 -3.89 9.69 -7.03
N TYR A 11 -4.89 9.82 -6.17
CA TYR A 11 -4.76 9.52 -4.76
C TYR A 11 -5.78 8.48 -4.32
N PHE A 12 -5.34 7.62 -3.42
CA PHE A 12 -6.20 6.70 -2.72
C PHE A 12 -6.42 7.28 -1.32
N ASP A 13 -7.62 7.79 -1.09
CA ASP A 13 -7.92 8.50 0.17
C ASP A 13 -8.28 7.49 1.25
N ILE A 14 -7.59 7.59 2.39
CA ILE A 14 -7.84 6.71 3.52
C ILE A 14 -7.96 7.50 4.80
N ARG A 15 -8.61 6.90 5.78
CA ARG A 15 -8.67 7.42 7.13
C ARG A 15 -8.01 6.44 8.07
N LEU A 16 -6.99 6.90 8.79
CA LEU A 16 -6.30 6.09 9.78
C LEU A 16 -7.16 5.94 11.03
N LYS A 17 -6.81 4.98 11.90
CA LYS A 17 -7.53 4.75 13.15
C LYS A 17 -7.57 5.98 14.06
N ASN A 18 -6.55 6.82 13.99
CA ASN A 18 -6.50 8.05 14.78
C ASN A 18 -7.32 9.19 14.15
N GLY A 19 -8.02 8.92 13.05
CA GLY A 19 -8.85 9.89 12.36
C GLY A 19 -8.15 10.73 11.31
N LYS A 20 -6.83 10.61 11.20
CA LYS A 20 -6.06 11.36 10.22
C LYS A 20 -6.35 10.85 8.81
N ILE A 21 -6.59 11.78 7.89
CA ILE A 21 -6.85 11.45 6.49
C ILE A 21 -5.56 11.59 5.71
N LEU A 22 -5.22 10.56 4.93
CA LEU A 22 -4.06 10.56 4.06
C LEU A 22 -4.51 10.35 2.62
N ASN A 23 -3.83 11.04 1.71
CA ASN A 23 -4.03 10.85 0.28
C ASN A 23 -2.84 10.04 -0.23
N LEU A 24 -3.02 8.74 -0.38
CA LEU A 24 -1.94 7.85 -0.79
C LEU A 24 -1.66 7.98 -2.28
N GLU A 25 -0.40 7.95 -2.61
CA GLU A 25 0.06 8.02 -3.99
C GLU A 25 0.31 6.62 -4.53
N PRO A 26 0.33 6.44 -5.85
CA PRO A 26 0.66 5.14 -6.44
C PRO A 26 2.05 4.69 -5.98
N PRO A 27 2.25 3.39 -5.76
CA PRO A 27 3.53 2.90 -5.26
C PRO A 27 4.60 2.94 -6.34
N LYS A 28 5.85 3.07 -5.90
CA LYS A 28 6.98 2.88 -6.80
C LYS A 28 7.06 1.40 -7.19
N LEU A 29 7.70 1.12 -8.31
CA LEU A 29 7.79 -0.24 -8.85
C LEU A 29 8.34 -1.24 -7.83
N LYS A 30 9.31 -0.84 -7.05
CA LYS A 30 9.90 -1.68 -6.01
C LYS A 30 8.85 -2.15 -5.00
N VAL A 31 7.99 -1.23 -4.57
CA VAL A 31 6.92 -1.54 -3.61
C VAL A 31 5.84 -2.39 -4.27
N LEU A 32 5.51 -2.07 -5.53
CA LEU A 32 4.52 -2.83 -6.28
C LEU A 32 4.92 -4.31 -6.42
N ARG A 33 6.21 -4.57 -6.66
CA ARG A 33 6.72 -5.95 -6.74
C ARG A 33 6.57 -6.68 -5.41
N LYS A 34 6.83 -5.97 -4.31
CA LYS A 34 6.66 -6.53 -2.98
C LYS A 34 5.21 -6.89 -2.69
N ILE A 35 4.28 -6.01 -3.08
CA ILE A 35 2.84 -6.27 -2.93
C ILE A 35 2.42 -7.48 -3.77
N ALA A 36 2.89 -7.57 -5.00
CA ALA A 36 2.56 -8.67 -5.90
C ALA A 36 3.03 -10.01 -5.32
N SER A 37 4.22 -10.05 -4.72
CA SER A 37 4.73 -11.29 -4.13
C SER A 37 3.91 -11.74 -2.93
N LEU A 38 3.30 -10.81 -2.20
CA LEU A 38 2.45 -11.13 -1.06
C LEU A 38 1.14 -11.80 -1.48
N SER A 39 0.63 -11.48 -2.67
CA SER A 39 -0.60 -12.09 -3.15
C SER A 39 -0.44 -13.60 -3.39
N GLU A 40 0.77 -14.06 -3.68
CA GLU A 40 1.06 -15.49 -3.85
C GLU A 40 1.03 -16.22 -2.51
N VAL A 41 1.51 -15.56 -1.46
CA VAL A 41 1.53 -16.14 -0.11
C VAL A 41 0.11 -16.43 0.37
N LYS A 42 -0.83 -15.56 0.05
CA LYS A 42 -2.22 -15.69 0.45
C LYS A 42 -2.85 -17.00 -0.05
N THR A 43 -2.40 -17.51 -1.18
CA THR A 43 -2.94 -18.75 -1.75
C THR A 43 -2.39 -20.02 -1.10
N SER A 44 -1.26 -19.93 -0.40
CA SER A 44 -0.65 -21.10 0.25
C SER A 44 -1.24 -21.40 1.62
N GLY A 45 -2.00 -20.50 2.20
CA GLY A 45 -2.77 -20.73 3.44
C GLY A 45 -2.03 -20.56 4.74
N GLU A 46 -0.71 -20.65 4.77
CA GLU A 46 0.07 -20.47 6.00
C GLU A 46 0.95 -19.24 5.93
N LEU A 47 0.86 -18.38 6.96
CA LEU A 47 1.72 -17.22 7.09
C LEU A 47 2.91 -17.56 7.96
N THR A 48 4.10 -17.42 7.39
CA THR A 48 5.34 -17.52 8.17
C THR A 48 5.63 -16.17 8.79
N GLU A 49 6.56 -16.16 9.75
CA GLU A 49 7.00 -14.91 10.37
C GLU A 49 7.60 -13.96 9.31
N ASN A 50 8.30 -14.51 8.34
CA ASN A 50 8.86 -13.72 7.24
C ASN A 50 7.75 -13.09 6.38
N ASP A 51 6.66 -13.80 6.16
CA ASP A 51 5.51 -13.28 5.42
C ASP A 51 4.87 -12.11 6.16
N ILE A 52 4.73 -12.24 7.48
CA ILE A 52 4.19 -11.17 8.32
C ILE A 52 5.09 -9.95 8.26
N LYS A 53 6.39 -10.14 8.32
CA LYS A 53 7.35 -9.05 8.21
C LYS A 53 7.24 -8.34 6.87
N ASN A 54 7.14 -9.10 5.79
CA ASN A 54 7.01 -8.54 4.44
C ASN A 54 5.70 -7.78 4.28
N LEU A 55 4.62 -8.31 4.83
CA LEU A 55 3.33 -7.64 4.80
C LEU A 55 3.39 -6.33 5.57
N THR A 56 3.97 -6.33 6.76
CA THR A 56 4.12 -5.15 7.59
C THR A 56 4.92 -4.07 6.87
N GLU A 57 6.02 -4.44 6.22
CA GLU A 57 6.83 -3.51 5.44
C GLU A 57 6.05 -2.94 4.27
N ALA A 58 5.30 -3.77 3.56
CA ALA A 58 4.52 -3.32 2.42
C ALA A 58 3.45 -2.30 2.84
N VAL A 59 2.77 -2.57 3.96
CA VAL A 59 1.77 -1.66 4.52
C VAL A 59 2.44 -0.34 4.92
N SER A 60 3.55 -0.41 5.63
CA SER A 60 4.30 0.77 6.07
C SER A 60 4.72 1.64 4.89
N LEU A 61 5.29 1.03 3.85
CA LEU A 61 5.75 1.76 2.67
C LEU A 61 4.57 2.36 1.90
N SER A 62 3.48 1.62 1.78
CA SER A 62 2.30 2.10 1.06
C SER A 62 1.65 3.27 1.78
N LEU A 63 1.49 3.17 3.10
CA LEU A 63 0.89 4.23 3.90
C LEU A 63 1.78 5.47 3.95
N SER A 64 3.10 5.29 3.92
CA SER A 64 4.04 6.40 3.99
C SER A 64 4.15 7.19 2.68
N LYS A 65 3.71 6.61 1.57
CA LYS A 65 3.73 7.31 0.29
C LYS A 65 2.43 8.10 0.13
N ASN A 66 2.39 9.25 0.76
CA ASN A 66 1.20 10.10 0.79
C ASN A 66 1.56 11.56 0.50
N LYS A 67 0.56 12.32 0.08
CA LYS A 67 0.69 13.73 -0.25
C LYS A 67 1.15 14.56 0.94
N GLN A 68 0.80 14.14 2.15
CA GLN A 68 1.08 14.87 3.37
C GLN A 68 2.51 14.68 3.88
N ASN A 69 3.28 13.78 3.28
CA ASN A 69 4.62 13.41 3.73
C ASN A 69 4.61 12.86 5.17
N TYR A 70 3.54 12.22 5.55
CA TYR A 70 3.38 11.63 6.87
C TYR A 70 3.99 10.23 6.88
N LYS A 71 5.01 10.03 7.70
CA LYS A 71 5.71 8.75 7.74
C LYS A 71 5.08 7.79 8.73
N ILE A 72 4.85 6.57 8.29
CA ILE A 72 4.34 5.49 9.13
C ILE A 72 5.37 4.37 9.11
N THR A 73 5.91 4.03 10.27
CA THR A 73 6.94 3.01 10.40
C THR A 73 6.32 1.63 10.50
N SER A 74 7.13 0.59 10.23
CA SER A 74 6.70 -0.79 10.43
C SER A 74 6.27 -1.04 11.87
N GLU A 75 6.98 -0.43 12.81
CA GLU A 75 6.64 -0.55 14.22
C GLU A 75 5.25 0.02 14.53
N ASN A 76 4.92 1.19 13.94
CA ASN A 76 3.58 1.77 14.10
C ASN A 76 2.51 0.83 13.55
N VAL A 77 2.79 0.20 12.41
CA VAL A 77 1.84 -0.74 11.81
C VAL A 77 1.61 -1.93 12.74
N GLU A 78 2.67 -2.51 13.26
CA GLU A 78 2.57 -3.67 14.16
C GLU A 78 1.81 -3.35 15.45
N GLU A 79 1.97 -2.15 15.97
CA GLU A 79 1.33 -1.74 17.21
C GLU A 79 -0.16 -1.42 17.06
N ASN A 80 -0.57 -0.98 15.87
CA ASN A 80 -1.91 -0.42 15.69
C ASN A 80 -2.84 -1.25 14.81
N TYR A 81 -2.32 -2.20 14.04
CA TYR A 81 -3.11 -2.96 13.10
C TYR A 81 -2.90 -4.45 13.26
N ASP A 82 -3.98 -5.22 13.14
CA ASP A 82 -3.89 -6.67 13.11
C ASP A 82 -3.73 -7.17 11.67
N ILE A 83 -3.54 -8.48 11.53
CA ILE A 83 -3.25 -9.09 10.23
C ILE A 83 -4.44 -8.92 9.27
N ASP A 84 -5.66 -9.04 9.76
CA ASP A 84 -6.85 -8.91 8.92
C ASP A 84 -6.99 -7.50 8.38
N GLU A 85 -6.68 -6.51 9.20
CA GLU A 85 -6.71 -5.11 8.77
C GLU A 85 -5.64 -4.82 7.72
N MET A 86 -4.45 -5.38 7.90
CA MET A 86 -3.37 -5.20 6.94
C MET A 86 -3.69 -5.86 5.59
N VAL A 87 -4.23 -7.07 5.63
CA VAL A 87 -4.63 -7.78 4.41
C VAL A 87 -5.73 -7.02 3.67
N ASP A 88 -6.75 -6.58 4.41
CA ASP A 88 -7.86 -5.84 3.82
C ASP A 88 -7.37 -4.54 3.16
N PHE A 89 -6.51 -3.80 3.86
CA PHE A 89 -5.94 -2.59 3.28
C PHE A 89 -5.17 -2.89 2.00
N MET A 90 -4.31 -3.91 2.02
CA MET A 90 -3.49 -4.23 0.85
C MET A 90 -4.33 -4.67 -0.35
N GLU A 91 -5.40 -5.42 -0.12
CA GLU A 91 -6.30 -5.83 -1.19
C GLU A 91 -6.96 -4.61 -1.84
N ASN A 92 -7.47 -3.69 -1.03
CA ASN A 92 -8.13 -2.49 -1.53
C ASN A 92 -7.14 -1.57 -2.25
N TYR A 93 -5.95 -1.41 -1.69
CA TYR A 93 -4.90 -0.61 -2.28
C TYR A 93 -4.45 -1.19 -3.63
N PHE A 94 -4.28 -2.50 -3.68
CA PHE A 94 -3.87 -3.20 -4.90
C PHE A 94 -4.94 -3.07 -6.00
N ASP A 95 -6.21 -3.21 -5.63
CA ASP A 95 -7.32 -3.04 -6.56
C ASP A 95 -7.32 -1.62 -7.16
N TRP A 96 -7.06 -0.63 -6.31
CA TRP A 96 -6.95 0.75 -6.77
C TRP A 96 -5.79 0.93 -7.75
N VAL A 97 -4.63 0.37 -7.43
CA VAL A 97 -3.45 0.44 -8.31
C VAL A 97 -3.77 -0.19 -9.68
N ASN A 98 -4.43 -1.35 -9.67
CA ASN A 98 -4.83 -2.01 -10.90
C ASN A 98 -5.83 -1.18 -11.71
N SER A 99 -6.74 -0.48 -11.04
CA SER A 99 -7.71 0.37 -11.73
C SER A 99 -7.05 1.52 -12.46
N ILE A 100 -5.94 2.04 -11.90
CA ILE A 100 -5.17 3.09 -12.57
C ILE A 100 -4.59 2.58 -13.89
N GLN A 101 -4.01 1.38 -13.87
CA GLN A 101 -3.43 0.78 -15.06
C GLN A 101 -4.49 0.49 -16.13
N ASN A 102 -5.66 0.05 -15.71
CA ASN A 102 -6.74 -0.31 -16.63
C ASN A 102 -7.50 0.88 -17.17
N SER A 103 -7.36 2.05 -16.58
CA SER A 103 -8.10 3.25 -17.00
C SER A 103 -7.40 4.05 -18.10
N LYS A 104 -6.31 3.53 -18.65
CA LYS A 104 -5.51 4.23 -19.67
C LYS A 104 -6.00 4.03 -21.09
N ASN A 105 -7.22 3.80 -21.31
CA ASN A 105 -7.73 3.63 -22.68
C ASN A 105 -8.36 4.89 -23.22
#